data_d8f17171204f42931811cb800d8c6fc2
#
_entry.id   d8f17171204f42931811cb800d8c6fc2
#
_cell.length_a   1.000
_cell.length_b   1.000
_cell.length_c   1.000
_cell.angle_alpha   90.00
_cell.angle_beta   90.00
_cell.angle_gamma   90.00
#
_symmetry.space_group_name_H-M   'P 1'
#
loop_
_entity.id
_entity.type
_entity.pdbx_description
1 polymer ?
#
loop_
_entity_poly.entity_id
_entity_poly.type
_entity_poly.pdbx_seq_one_letter_code
_entity_poly.pdbx_strand_id
1 'polypeptide(L)'
;MGEKSCLVIGGGRGMGAATAREMHKRGYKLSLMSPSESCEKLAEEFKGIALRGKAENKENLQSIVKLTKEKYGRIDSVLVHVGGPPKGDLLAIDDDDWDKANQMIIKPVISIAKLVTPIMLEQGGGSIVNITTFSAFEPSLTFPTSSVYRAGVSSFTKLFSDRYGDKNIRMNCLLPGFTDSLNLPDEFAQLSSLNRLARAEEQAKVAAFLLSDDSSYITGQSIRSDGGVTRHMLINLSCKFVSFFIF
;
A
#
# COMPACT_ATOMS: atom_id res chain seq x y z
N MET A 1 -14.54 -3.91 -23.32
CA MET A 1 -13.76 -3.14 -22.31
C MET A 1 -12.29 -3.47 -22.53
N GLY A 2 -11.40 -2.43 -22.54
CA GLY A 2 -9.96 -2.68 -22.67
C GLY A 2 -9.39 -3.49 -21.49
N GLU A 3 -8.24 -4.12 -21.70
CA GLU A 3 -7.56 -4.85 -20.62
C GLU A 3 -7.19 -3.91 -19.48
N LYS A 4 -7.53 -4.29 -18.24
CA LYS A 4 -7.21 -3.50 -17.04
C LYS A 4 -5.71 -3.40 -16.79
N SER A 5 -5.25 -2.28 -16.22
CA SER A 5 -3.84 -2.09 -15.87
C SER A 5 -3.65 -1.92 -14.36
N CYS A 6 -2.50 -2.38 -13.87
CA CYS A 6 -2.08 -2.24 -12.48
C CYS A 6 -0.68 -1.63 -12.40
N LEU A 7 -0.57 -0.54 -11.67
CA LEU A 7 0.69 0.12 -11.34
C LEU A 7 1.17 -0.33 -9.96
N VAL A 8 2.40 -0.84 -9.86
CA VAL A 8 2.99 -1.33 -8.61
C VAL A 8 4.22 -0.51 -8.24
N ILE A 9 4.07 0.37 -7.26
CA ILE A 9 5.19 1.10 -6.64
C ILE A 9 5.81 0.18 -5.57
N GLY A 10 7.12 -0.04 -5.65
CA GLY A 10 7.83 -1.03 -4.83
C GLY A 10 7.74 -2.46 -5.41
N GLY A 11 7.54 -2.59 -6.73
CA GLY A 11 7.27 -3.85 -7.42
C GLY A 11 8.48 -4.75 -7.68
N GLY A 12 9.67 -4.44 -7.16
CA GLY A 12 10.89 -5.19 -7.53
C GLY A 12 11.13 -6.49 -6.75
N ARG A 13 10.62 -6.63 -5.53
CA ARG A 13 10.82 -7.82 -4.67
C ARG A 13 9.72 -7.96 -3.61
N GLY A 14 9.77 -9.07 -2.86
CA GLY A 14 8.87 -9.33 -1.72
C GLY A 14 7.39 -9.18 -2.09
N MET A 15 6.61 -8.57 -1.21
CA MET A 15 5.16 -8.41 -1.38
C MET A 15 4.77 -7.66 -2.65
N GLY A 16 5.55 -6.65 -3.07
CA GLY A 16 5.29 -5.90 -4.30
C GLY A 16 5.41 -6.78 -5.54
N ALA A 17 6.50 -7.54 -5.65
CA ALA A 17 6.71 -8.46 -6.77
C ALA A 17 5.67 -9.60 -6.76
N ALA A 18 5.36 -10.16 -5.60
CA ALA A 18 4.33 -11.18 -5.45
C ALA A 18 2.95 -10.65 -5.88
N THR A 19 2.60 -9.40 -5.50
CA THR A 19 1.35 -8.77 -5.94
C THR A 19 1.34 -8.53 -7.45
N ALA A 20 2.46 -8.11 -8.05
CA ALA A 20 2.56 -7.96 -9.50
C ALA A 20 2.28 -9.30 -10.22
N ARG A 21 2.87 -10.40 -9.75
CA ARG A 21 2.62 -11.75 -10.29
C ARG A 21 1.16 -12.16 -10.16
N GLU A 22 0.54 -11.91 -9.00
CA GLU A 22 -0.86 -12.24 -8.76
C GLU A 22 -1.80 -11.40 -9.65
N MET A 23 -1.53 -10.10 -9.83
CA MET A 23 -2.32 -9.25 -10.72
C MET A 23 -2.14 -9.64 -12.18
N HIS A 24 -0.93 -10.05 -12.60
CA HIS A 24 -0.70 -10.59 -13.94
C HIS A 24 -1.53 -11.86 -14.20
N LYS A 25 -1.56 -12.79 -13.24
CA LYS A 25 -2.41 -14.00 -13.32
C LYS A 25 -3.89 -13.67 -13.46
N ARG A 26 -4.35 -12.54 -12.92
CA ARG A 26 -5.71 -12.03 -13.04
C ARG A 26 -5.96 -11.25 -14.35
N GLY A 27 -4.99 -11.23 -15.27
CA GLY A 27 -5.11 -10.61 -16.60
C GLY A 27 -4.83 -9.11 -16.64
N TYR A 28 -4.24 -8.52 -15.60
CA TYR A 28 -3.86 -7.10 -15.63
C TYR A 28 -2.56 -6.87 -16.39
N LYS A 29 -2.50 -5.77 -17.13
CA LYS A 29 -1.24 -5.24 -17.68
C LYS A 29 -0.47 -4.55 -16.56
N LEU A 30 0.85 -4.76 -16.50
CA LEU A 30 1.67 -4.34 -15.35
C LEU A 30 2.59 -3.17 -15.69
N SER A 31 2.66 -2.21 -14.77
CA SER A 31 3.72 -1.20 -14.68
C SER A 31 4.37 -1.29 -13.31
N LEU A 32 5.68 -1.42 -13.28
CA LEU A 32 6.44 -1.64 -12.06
C LEU A 32 7.44 -0.50 -11.83
N MET A 33 7.55 -0.03 -10.60
CA MET A 33 8.62 0.88 -10.22
C MET A 33 9.31 0.40 -8.93
N SER A 34 10.63 0.38 -8.92
CA SER A 34 11.45 0.18 -7.71
C SER A 34 12.87 0.69 -7.94
N PRO A 35 13.66 0.91 -6.86
CA PRO A 35 15.04 1.40 -7.03
C PRO A 35 16.00 0.32 -7.57
N SER A 36 15.63 -0.94 -7.60
CA SER A 36 16.47 -2.05 -8.05
C SER A 36 16.11 -2.53 -9.45
N GLU A 37 17.10 -3.08 -10.16
CA GLU A 37 16.96 -3.71 -11.49
C GLU A 37 15.94 -4.86 -11.52
N SER A 38 15.61 -5.43 -10.34
CA SER A 38 14.65 -6.55 -10.26
C SER A 38 13.26 -6.21 -10.78
N CYS A 39 12.84 -4.93 -10.77
CA CYS A 39 11.56 -4.55 -11.36
C CYS A 39 11.58 -4.62 -12.90
N GLU A 40 12.73 -4.35 -13.53
CA GLU A 40 12.90 -4.42 -14.97
C GLU A 40 12.80 -5.88 -15.44
N LYS A 41 13.57 -6.78 -14.79
CA LYS A 41 13.53 -8.22 -15.05
C LYS A 41 12.13 -8.81 -14.87
N LEU A 42 11.43 -8.38 -13.80
CA LEU A 42 10.07 -8.83 -13.55
C LEU A 42 9.07 -8.29 -14.59
N ALA A 43 9.24 -7.03 -15.02
CA ALA A 43 8.38 -6.46 -16.05
C ALA A 43 8.55 -7.15 -17.42
N GLU A 44 9.76 -7.60 -17.75
CA GLU A 44 10.02 -8.40 -18.96
C GLU A 44 9.20 -9.69 -18.98
N GLU A 45 9.09 -10.41 -17.85
CA GLU A 45 8.25 -11.61 -17.72
C GLU A 45 6.79 -11.34 -18.10
N PHE A 46 6.29 -10.13 -17.84
CA PHE A 46 4.90 -9.73 -18.09
C PHE A 46 4.71 -8.98 -19.41
N LYS A 47 5.77 -8.72 -20.16
CA LYS A 47 5.78 -7.77 -21.29
C LYS A 47 5.23 -6.39 -20.86
N GLY A 48 5.51 -6.05 -19.61
CA GLY A 48 5.03 -4.85 -18.93
C GLY A 48 5.88 -3.60 -19.13
N ILE A 49 5.75 -2.66 -18.21
CA ILE A 49 6.58 -1.45 -18.11
C ILE A 49 7.38 -1.54 -16.81
N ALA A 50 8.63 -1.09 -16.84
CA ALA A 50 9.40 -0.83 -15.64
C ALA A 50 10.00 0.57 -15.66
N LEU A 51 10.18 1.13 -14.48
CA LEU A 51 10.98 2.33 -14.24
C LEU A 51 11.84 2.10 -13.00
N ARG A 52 13.17 2.19 -13.16
CA ARG A 52 14.06 2.20 -12.01
C ARG A 52 13.98 3.57 -11.34
N GLY A 53 13.44 3.63 -10.12
CA GLY A 53 13.22 4.87 -9.41
C GLY A 53 12.79 4.67 -7.96
N LYS A 54 12.95 5.75 -7.17
CA LYS A 54 12.54 5.80 -5.76
C LYS A 54 11.17 6.46 -5.64
N ALA A 55 10.34 5.97 -4.73
CA ALA A 55 9.00 6.53 -4.48
C ALA A 55 9.04 7.92 -3.84
N GLU A 56 10.13 8.28 -3.17
CA GLU A 56 10.37 9.61 -2.60
C GLU A 56 10.63 10.69 -3.67
N ASN A 57 11.03 10.27 -4.87
CA ASN A 57 11.28 11.17 -6.00
C ASN A 57 10.00 11.38 -6.80
N LYS A 58 9.48 12.61 -6.78
CA LYS A 58 8.23 12.98 -7.43
C LYS A 58 8.28 12.81 -8.96
N GLU A 59 9.41 13.11 -9.58
CA GLU A 59 9.62 12.98 -11.02
C GLU A 59 9.55 11.51 -11.46
N ASN A 60 10.06 10.58 -10.65
CA ASN A 60 9.93 9.15 -10.90
C ASN A 60 8.46 8.70 -10.87
N LEU A 61 7.68 9.18 -9.89
CA LEU A 61 6.25 8.89 -9.80
C LEU A 61 5.49 9.46 -11.00
N GLN A 62 5.78 10.70 -11.41
CA GLN A 62 5.18 11.31 -12.59
C GLN A 62 5.51 10.52 -13.87
N SER A 63 6.76 10.12 -14.02
CA SER A 63 7.23 9.38 -15.19
C SER A 63 6.55 8.01 -15.32
N ILE A 64 6.47 7.23 -14.24
CA ILE A 64 5.85 5.89 -14.31
C ILE A 64 4.33 6.00 -14.55
N VAL A 65 3.64 6.97 -13.95
CA VAL A 65 2.22 7.21 -14.21
C VAL A 65 1.99 7.60 -15.66
N LYS A 66 2.81 8.52 -16.21
CA LYS A 66 2.76 8.93 -17.61
C LYS A 66 2.97 7.74 -18.55
N LEU A 67 4.05 6.97 -18.38
CA LEU A 67 4.36 5.79 -19.18
C LEU A 67 3.22 4.75 -19.14
N THR A 68 2.60 4.55 -17.95
CA THR A 68 1.47 3.64 -17.80
C THR A 68 0.25 4.11 -18.60
N LYS A 69 -0.10 5.41 -18.48
CA LYS A 69 -1.24 5.99 -19.22
C LYS A 69 -1.01 5.98 -20.73
N GLU A 70 0.21 6.28 -21.19
CA GLU A 70 0.58 6.27 -22.62
C GLU A 70 0.49 4.87 -23.23
N LYS A 71 0.98 3.84 -22.52
CA LYS A 71 1.00 2.46 -23.05
C LYS A 71 -0.36 1.77 -22.97
N TYR A 72 -1.10 1.95 -21.86
CA TYR A 72 -2.32 1.17 -21.60
C TYR A 72 -3.61 2.00 -21.70
N GLY A 73 -3.50 3.31 -21.77
CA GLY A 73 -4.66 4.22 -21.86
C GLY A 73 -5.43 4.40 -20.54
N ARG A 74 -5.11 3.60 -19.50
CA ARG A 74 -5.84 3.55 -18.23
C ARG A 74 -4.96 3.12 -17.07
N ILE A 75 -5.40 3.39 -15.83
CA ILE A 75 -4.80 2.91 -14.58
C ILE A 75 -5.93 2.48 -13.65
N ASP A 76 -6.21 1.17 -13.57
CA ASP A 76 -7.35 0.64 -12.79
C ASP A 76 -7.00 0.37 -11.35
N SER A 77 -5.76 -0.08 -11.12
CA SER A 77 -5.29 -0.49 -9.82
C SER A 77 -3.90 0.07 -9.54
N VAL A 78 -3.69 0.50 -8.30
CA VAL A 78 -2.38 1.01 -7.86
C VAL A 78 -2.02 0.39 -6.51
N LEU A 79 -0.91 -0.35 -6.46
CA LEU A 79 -0.29 -0.74 -5.20
C LEU A 79 0.80 0.26 -4.83
N VAL A 80 0.77 0.75 -3.60
CA VAL A 80 1.85 1.56 -3.01
C VAL A 80 2.53 0.77 -1.89
N HIS A 81 3.73 0.26 -2.18
CA HIS A 81 4.56 -0.47 -1.23
C HIS A 81 5.90 0.22 -1.11
N VAL A 82 6.12 0.95 -0.03
CA VAL A 82 7.34 1.70 0.25
C VAL A 82 8.21 0.97 1.27
N GLY A 83 9.50 1.27 1.27
CA GLY A 83 10.50 0.63 2.13
C GLY A 83 10.32 0.89 3.63
N GLY A 84 11.17 0.28 4.43
CA GLY A 84 11.24 0.51 5.87
C GLY A 84 11.93 1.83 6.19
N PRO A 85 11.33 2.69 7.01
CA PRO A 85 11.93 3.95 7.44
C PRO A 85 13.01 3.70 8.52
N PRO A 86 13.78 4.73 8.90
CA PRO A 86 14.71 4.68 10.01
C PRO A 86 14.07 4.17 11.30
N LYS A 87 14.86 3.50 12.12
CA LYS A 87 14.48 2.94 13.43
C LYS A 87 15.38 3.51 14.50
N GLY A 88 14.93 3.47 15.75
CA GLY A 88 15.72 3.90 16.89
C GLY A 88 14.88 3.91 18.18
N ASP A 89 15.49 4.31 19.28
CA ASP A 89 14.74 4.64 20.49
C ASP A 89 13.91 5.90 20.25
N LEU A 90 12.69 5.94 20.76
CA LEU A 90 11.63 6.89 20.39
C LEU A 90 12.08 8.36 20.41
N LEU A 91 12.76 8.79 21.48
CA LEU A 91 13.23 10.18 21.63
C LEU A 91 14.68 10.40 21.20
N ALA A 92 15.39 9.33 20.82
CA ALA A 92 16.74 9.40 20.28
C ALA A 92 16.79 9.40 18.75
N ILE A 93 15.66 9.20 18.08
CA ILE A 93 15.54 9.37 16.62
C ILE A 93 15.62 10.86 16.33
N ASP A 94 16.59 11.27 15.53
CA ASP A 94 16.79 12.69 15.18
C ASP A 94 15.70 13.21 14.22
N ASP A 95 15.61 14.53 14.11
CA ASP A 95 14.62 15.19 13.26
C ASP A 95 14.80 14.85 11.78
N ASP A 96 16.03 14.68 11.30
CA ASP A 96 16.33 14.31 9.92
C ASP A 96 15.80 12.90 9.59
N ASP A 97 15.89 11.95 10.51
CA ASP A 97 15.34 10.60 10.33
C ASP A 97 13.81 10.59 10.44
N TRP A 98 13.19 11.46 11.25
CA TRP A 98 11.74 11.69 11.22
C TRP A 98 11.30 12.27 9.88
N ASP A 99 11.97 13.28 9.36
CA ASP A 99 11.68 13.87 8.06
C ASP A 99 11.86 12.87 6.92
N LYS A 100 12.93 12.09 6.94
CA LYS A 100 13.16 11.01 5.99
C LYS A 100 12.07 9.96 6.02
N ALA A 101 11.59 9.56 7.21
CA ALA A 101 10.47 8.64 7.34
C ALA A 101 9.17 9.20 6.73
N ASN A 102 8.90 10.50 6.93
CA ASN A 102 7.80 11.21 6.27
C ASN A 102 7.92 11.17 4.74
N GLN A 103 9.12 11.50 4.20
CA GLN A 103 9.39 11.45 2.76
C GLN A 103 9.22 10.04 2.18
N MET A 104 9.59 9.01 2.93
CA MET A 104 9.51 7.62 2.49
C MET A 104 8.09 7.06 2.55
N ILE A 105 7.24 7.46 3.50
CA ILE A 105 5.97 6.78 3.78
C ILE A 105 4.75 7.60 3.31
N ILE A 106 4.54 8.80 3.86
CA ILE A 106 3.32 9.58 3.61
C ILE A 106 3.38 10.27 2.25
N LYS A 107 4.51 10.93 1.94
CA LYS A 107 4.65 11.72 0.71
C LYS A 107 4.40 10.92 -0.57
N PRO A 108 4.93 9.71 -0.75
CA PRO A 108 4.64 8.90 -1.94
C PRO A 108 3.15 8.56 -2.09
N VAL A 109 2.47 8.21 -1.00
CA VAL A 109 1.03 7.90 -1.02
C VAL A 109 0.21 9.09 -1.50
N ILE A 110 0.47 10.28 -0.93
CA ILE A 110 -0.22 11.51 -1.33
C ILE A 110 0.11 11.87 -2.78
N SER A 111 1.38 11.76 -3.18
CA SER A 111 1.83 12.10 -4.54
C SER A 111 1.20 11.19 -5.58
N ILE A 112 1.20 9.88 -5.35
CA ILE A 112 0.59 8.92 -6.27
C ILE A 112 -0.93 9.13 -6.36
N ALA A 113 -1.60 9.36 -5.22
CA ALA A 113 -3.04 9.64 -5.21
C ALA A 113 -3.38 10.87 -6.08
N LYS A 114 -2.59 11.96 -5.96
CA LYS A 114 -2.77 13.16 -6.80
C LYS A 114 -2.58 12.90 -8.29
N LEU A 115 -1.65 12.02 -8.66
CA LEU A 115 -1.33 11.73 -10.05
C LEU A 115 -2.35 10.80 -10.71
N VAL A 116 -2.84 9.78 -10.00
CA VAL A 116 -3.71 8.76 -10.59
C VAL A 116 -5.20 9.09 -10.47
N THR A 117 -5.62 9.87 -9.47
CA THR A 117 -7.04 10.20 -9.26
C THR A 117 -7.69 10.89 -10.47
N PRO A 118 -7.07 11.87 -11.14
CA PRO A 118 -7.65 12.46 -12.36
C PRO A 118 -7.90 11.42 -13.46
N ILE A 119 -6.95 10.49 -13.65
CA ILE A 119 -7.07 9.41 -14.62
C ILE A 119 -8.22 8.48 -14.25
N MET A 120 -8.33 8.11 -12.96
CA MET A 120 -9.40 7.25 -12.45
C MET A 120 -10.78 7.92 -12.56
N LEU A 121 -10.88 9.24 -12.38
CA LEU A 121 -12.11 10.00 -12.59
C LEU A 121 -12.55 9.95 -14.05
N GLU A 122 -11.64 10.18 -15.00
CA GLU A 122 -11.93 10.14 -16.44
C GLU A 122 -12.42 8.76 -16.91
N GLN A 123 -11.90 7.69 -16.32
CA GLN A 123 -12.24 6.30 -16.71
C GLN A 123 -13.40 5.68 -15.90
N GLY A 124 -13.96 6.40 -14.91
CA GLY A 124 -15.13 6.00 -14.13
C GLY A 124 -14.83 5.12 -12.92
N GLY A 125 -13.60 5.12 -12.40
CA GLY A 125 -13.25 4.41 -11.16
C GLY A 125 -11.84 3.83 -11.13
N GLY A 126 -11.48 3.27 -9.97
CA GLY A 126 -10.19 2.64 -9.74
C GLY A 126 -10.00 2.17 -8.30
N SER A 127 -8.92 1.49 -8.02
CA SER A 127 -8.58 1.01 -6.67
C SER A 127 -7.13 1.27 -6.31
N ILE A 128 -6.89 1.84 -5.13
CA ILE A 128 -5.56 2.10 -4.58
C ILE A 128 -5.40 1.28 -3.29
N VAL A 129 -4.29 0.55 -3.17
CA VAL A 129 -3.96 -0.19 -1.96
C VAL A 129 -2.59 0.25 -1.45
N ASN A 130 -2.56 0.71 -0.20
CA ASN A 130 -1.35 1.09 0.50
C ASN A 130 -0.91 -0.06 1.40
N ILE A 131 0.30 -0.62 1.16
CA ILE A 131 0.89 -1.56 2.11
C ILE A 131 1.44 -0.76 3.29
N THR A 132 0.83 -0.95 4.45
CA THR A 132 1.24 -0.34 5.70
C THR A 132 1.88 -1.36 6.65
N THR A 133 1.43 -1.48 7.87
CA THR A 133 1.93 -2.44 8.86
C THR A 133 0.89 -2.63 9.96
N PHE A 134 0.90 -3.78 10.64
CA PHE A 134 0.08 -3.99 11.83
C PHE A 134 0.34 -2.91 12.91
N SER A 135 1.58 -2.39 12.99
CA SER A 135 1.94 -1.36 13.98
C SER A 135 1.35 0.04 13.68
N ALA A 136 0.71 0.22 12.54
CA ALA A 136 -0.13 1.41 12.29
C ALA A 136 -1.44 1.37 13.11
N PHE A 137 -1.86 0.18 13.53
CA PHE A 137 -3.05 -0.06 14.34
C PHE A 137 -2.70 -0.27 15.83
N GLU A 138 -1.70 -1.09 16.09
CA GLU A 138 -1.18 -1.36 17.43
C GLU A 138 0.30 -0.92 17.49
N PRO A 139 0.57 0.35 17.89
CA PRO A 139 1.92 0.93 17.82
C PRO A 139 2.95 0.12 18.61
N SER A 140 4.16 0.02 18.05
CA SER A 140 5.26 -0.74 18.64
C SER A 140 6.53 0.12 18.76
N LEU A 141 7.17 0.07 19.92
CA LEU A 141 8.46 0.74 20.16
C LEU A 141 9.58 0.16 19.26
N THR A 142 9.42 -1.03 18.71
CA THR A 142 10.35 -1.61 17.73
C THR A 142 10.34 -0.84 16.40
N PHE A 143 9.22 -0.15 16.09
CA PHE A 143 9.01 0.52 14.80
C PHE A 143 8.39 1.91 14.97
N PRO A 144 9.01 2.87 15.71
CA PRO A 144 8.37 4.12 16.08
C PRO A 144 7.94 4.96 14.87
N THR A 145 8.88 5.30 13.98
CA THR A 145 8.60 6.10 12.77
C THR A 145 7.58 5.42 11.86
N SER A 146 7.69 4.09 11.69
CA SER A 146 6.75 3.30 10.90
C SER A 146 5.35 3.33 11.50
N SER A 147 5.21 3.18 12.82
CA SER A 147 3.92 3.23 13.51
C SER A 147 3.23 4.58 13.30
N VAL A 148 3.95 5.69 13.54
CA VAL A 148 3.40 7.05 13.40
C VAL A 148 2.97 7.36 11.97
N TYR A 149 3.88 7.22 11.01
CA TYR A 149 3.58 7.64 9.64
C TYR A 149 2.63 6.70 8.91
N ARG A 150 2.64 5.40 9.20
CA ARG A 150 1.69 4.47 8.58
C ARG A 150 0.28 4.56 9.20
N ALA A 151 0.15 4.99 10.46
CA ALA A 151 -1.13 5.43 11.01
C ALA A 151 -1.67 6.66 10.26
N GLY A 152 -0.78 7.63 9.93
CA GLY A 152 -1.11 8.76 9.07
C GLY A 152 -1.59 8.33 7.67
N VAL A 153 -0.98 7.30 7.07
CA VAL A 153 -1.47 6.73 5.80
C VAL A 153 -2.86 6.12 5.95
N SER A 154 -3.15 5.43 7.05
CA SER A 154 -4.48 4.88 7.32
C SER A 154 -5.53 6.00 7.45
N SER A 155 -5.19 7.09 8.15
CA SER A 155 -6.04 8.28 8.25
C SER A 155 -6.28 8.93 6.88
N PHE A 156 -5.22 9.14 6.08
CA PHE A 156 -5.34 9.67 4.72
C PHE A 156 -6.22 8.76 3.83
N THR A 157 -6.09 7.45 3.95
CA THR A 157 -6.89 6.46 3.21
C THR A 157 -8.39 6.64 3.51
N LYS A 158 -8.76 6.87 4.77
CA LYS A 158 -10.16 7.12 5.14
C LYS A 158 -10.68 8.44 4.57
N LEU A 159 -9.92 9.52 4.70
CA LEU A 159 -10.28 10.83 4.12
C LEU A 159 -10.41 10.76 2.59
N PHE A 160 -9.53 10.04 1.93
CA PHE A 160 -9.60 9.83 0.49
C PHE A 160 -10.88 9.08 0.08
N SER A 161 -11.20 8.01 0.81
CA SER A 161 -12.42 7.23 0.59
C SER A 161 -13.68 8.08 0.72
N ASP A 162 -13.76 8.94 1.74
CA ASP A 162 -14.90 9.83 1.96
C ASP A 162 -15.05 10.85 0.84
N ARG A 163 -13.93 11.28 0.24
CA ARG A 163 -13.92 12.29 -0.82
C ARG A 163 -14.22 11.76 -2.22
N TYR A 164 -13.82 10.50 -2.50
CA TYR A 164 -13.83 9.94 -3.86
C TYR A 164 -14.62 8.63 -3.99
N GLY A 165 -15.21 8.13 -2.91
CA GLY A 165 -15.99 6.88 -2.95
C GLY A 165 -17.22 6.97 -3.85
N ASP A 166 -17.90 8.11 -3.88
CA ASP A 166 -19.03 8.38 -4.77
C ASP A 166 -18.64 8.44 -6.27
N LYS A 167 -17.34 8.50 -6.56
CA LYS A 167 -16.76 8.46 -7.91
C LYS A 167 -16.24 7.07 -8.28
N ASN A 168 -16.61 6.04 -7.50
CA ASN A 168 -16.14 4.67 -7.70
C ASN A 168 -14.59 4.52 -7.62
N ILE A 169 -13.93 5.40 -6.84
CA ILE A 169 -12.49 5.29 -6.57
C ILE A 169 -12.31 4.86 -5.13
N ARG A 170 -11.78 3.66 -4.95
CA ARG A 170 -11.56 3.06 -3.64
C ARG A 170 -10.11 3.21 -3.21
N MET A 171 -9.89 3.40 -1.92
CA MET A 171 -8.57 3.34 -1.32
C MET A 171 -8.62 2.55 -0.01
N ASN A 172 -7.71 1.58 0.15
CA ASN A 172 -7.62 0.77 1.36
C ASN A 172 -6.15 0.61 1.79
N CYS A 173 -5.94 0.29 3.06
CA CYS A 173 -4.66 -0.15 3.58
C CYS A 173 -4.67 -1.66 3.80
N LEU A 174 -3.59 -2.33 3.41
CA LEU A 174 -3.26 -3.67 3.86
C LEU A 174 -2.21 -3.55 4.97
N LEU A 175 -2.49 -4.16 6.12
CA LEU A 175 -1.63 -4.17 7.30
C LEU A 175 -1.05 -5.58 7.48
N PRO A 176 0.09 -5.89 6.85
CA PRO A 176 0.73 -7.18 7.02
C PRO A 176 1.36 -7.31 8.41
N GLY A 177 1.41 -8.55 8.89
CA GLY A 177 2.30 -8.95 9.98
C GLY A 177 3.73 -9.18 9.48
N PHE A 178 4.45 -10.05 10.16
CA PHE A 178 5.80 -10.42 9.79
C PHE A 178 5.81 -11.37 8.58
N THR A 179 6.60 -11.05 7.56
CA THR A 179 6.67 -11.79 6.30
C THR A 179 8.07 -12.32 6.03
N ASP A 180 8.17 -13.44 5.35
CA ASP A 180 9.43 -14.11 4.97
C ASP A 180 10.35 -13.25 4.10
N SER A 181 9.77 -12.29 3.37
CA SER A 181 10.53 -11.36 2.52
C SER A 181 11.36 -10.32 3.29
N LEU A 182 11.21 -10.25 4.61
CA LEU A 182 11.91 -9.27 5.46
C LEU A 182 13.20 -9.81 6.07
N ASN A 183 13.52 -11.08 5.84
CA ASN A 183 14.70 -11.75 6.42
C ASN A 183 14.80 -11.56 7.95
N LEU A 184 13.70 -11.83 8.65
CA LEU A 184 13.56 -11.66 10.10
C LEU A 184 14.08 -12.90 10.85
N PRO A 185 14.57 -12.73 12.11
CA PRO A 185 14.86 -13.84 12.99
C PRO A 185 13.63 -14.73 13.25
N ASP A 186 13.83 -16.01 13.50
CA ASP A 186 12.77 -17.01 13.70
C ASP A 186 11.82 -16.68 14.87
N GLU A 187 12.31 -15.94 15.87
CA GLU A 187 11.53 -15.49 17.01
C GLU A 187 10.29 -14.65 16.61
N PHE A 188 10.36 -13.93 15.49
CA PHE A 188 9.22 -13.18 14.99
C PHE A 188 8.05 -14.07 14.53
N ALA A 189 8.32 -15.31 14.17
CA ALA A 189 7.29 -16.29 13.83
C ALA A 189 6.36 -16.58 15.04
N GLN A 190 6.94 -16.63 16.25
CA GLN A 190 6.23 -16.94 17.49
C GLN A 190 5.29 -15.79 17.93
N LEU A 191 5.48 -14.59 17.40
CA LEU A 191 4.60 -13.44 17.71
C LEU A 191 3.24 -13.55 17.02
N SER A 192 3.13 -14.36 15.96
CA SER A 192 1.85 -14.59 15.29
C SER A 192 1.11 -15.79 15.91
N SER A 193 -0.22 -15.72 15.97
CA SER A 193 -1.03 -16.86 16.42
C SER A 193 -0.91 -18.08 15.50
N LEU A 194 -0.48 -17.89 14.25
CA LEU A 194 -0.22 -18.96 13.29
C LEU A 194 1.18 -19.60 13.46
N ASN A 195 2.01 -19.07 14.37
CA ASN A 195 3.34 -19.57 14.70
C ASN A 195 4.30 -19.69 13.51
N ARG A 196 4.16 -18.79 12.54
CA ARG A 196 5.00 -18.71 11.35
C ARG A 196 5.00 -17.30 10.76
N LEU A 197 6.01 -17.00 9.96
CA LEU A 197 5.97 -15.83 9.08
C LEU A 197 4.95 -16.04 7.96
N ALA A 198 4.33 -14.96 7.50
CA ALA A 198 3.52 -14.99 6.29
C ALA A 198 4.43 -15.11 5.06
N ARG A 199 3.99 -15.83 4.04
CA ARG A 199 4.64 -15.78 2.73
C ARG A 199 4.21 -14.52 1.99
N ALA A 200 5.11 -13.95 1.20
CA ALA A 200 4.80 -12.77 0.38
C ALA A 200 3.57 -12.99 -0.51
N GLU A 201 3.36 -14.21 -1.03
CA GLU A 201 2.22 -14.59 -1.86
C GLU A 201 0.88 -14.56 -1.10
N GLU A 202 0.89 -14.83 0.21
CA GLU A 202 -0.33 -14.74 1.03
C GLU A 202 -0.79 -13.29 1.14
N GLN A 203 0.15 -12.37 1.35
CA GLN A 203 -0.14 -10.94 1.36
C GLN A 203 -0.57 -10.43 -0.03
N ALA A 204 0.07 -10.94 -1.07
CA ALA A 204 -0.24 -10.60 -2.45
C ALA A 204 -1.69 -10.96 -2.85
N LYS A 205 -2.22 -12.08 -2.38
CA LYS A 205 -3.61 -12.46 -2.61
C LYS A 205 -4.60 -11.48 -1.98
N VAL A 206 -4.31 -11.02 -0.75
CA VAL A 206 -5.15 -10.01 -0.09
C VAL A 206 -5.04 -8.66 -0.81
N ALA A 207 -3.82 -8.25 -1.19
CA ALA A 207 -3.63 -7.03 -1.97
C ALA A 207 -4.37 -7.08 -3.30
N ALA A 208 -4.27 -8.19 -4.05
CA ALA A 208 -4.96 -8.38 -5.32
C ALA A 208 -6.48 -8.41 -5.18
N PHE A 209 -7.02 -9.00 -4.11
CA PHE A 209 -8.44 -8.90 -3.78
C PHE A 209 -8.87 -7.44 -3.60
N LEU A 210 -8.13 -6.66 -2.80
CA LEU A 210 -8.45 -5.26 -2.55
C LEU A 210 -8.28 -4.37 -3.81
N LEU A 211 -7.36 -4.72 -4.71
CA LEU A 211 -7.11 -4.02 -5.97
C LEU A 211 -8.15 -4.34 -7.05
N SER A 212 -8.83 -5.48 -6.96
CA SER A 212 -9.82 -5.95 -7.95
C SER A 212 -11.26 -5.55 -7.61
N ASP A 213 -12.17 -5.86 -8.52
CA ASP A 213 -13.62 -5.65 -8.33
C ASP A 213 -14.23 -6.61 -7.28
N ASP A 214 -13.51 -7.68 -6.89
CA ASP A 214 -13.93 -8.60 -5.83
C ASP A 214 -14.20 -7.89 -4.50
N SER A 215 -13.55 -6.73 -4.29
CA SER A 215 -13.71 -5.87 -3.10
C SER A 215 -14.48 -4.57 -3.40
N SER A 216 -15.41 -4.60 -4.35
CA SER A 216 -16.12 -3.39 -4.84
C SER A 216 -16.86 -2.61 -3.74
N TYR A 217 -17.22 -3.24 -2.62
CA TYR A 217 -17.89 -2.58 -1.49
C TYR A 217 -16.94 -2.30 -0.29
N ILE A 218 -15.61 -2.42 -0.50
CA ILE A 218 -14.60 -2.16 0.54
C ILE A 218 -13.80 -0.92 0.16
N THR A 219 -13.93 0.15 0.96
CA THR A 219 -13.14 1.37 0.81
C THR A 219 -12.92 2.05 2.17
N GLY A 220 -11.82 2.78 2.33
CA GLY A 220 -11.47 3.47 3.56
C GLY A 220 -11.03 2.55 4.69
N GLN A 221 -10.75 1.28 4.42
CA GLN A 221 -10.47 0.28 5.43
C GLN A 221 -8.96 0.03 5.61
N SER A 222 -8.60 -0.34 6.84
CA SER A 222 -7.29 -0.86 7.21
C SER A 222 -7.44 -2.35 7.52
N ILE A 223 -7.13 -3.19 6.54
CA ILE A 223 -7.33 -4.65 6.61
C ILE A 223 -6.06 -5.30 7.17
N ARG A 224 -6.19 -5.93 8.34
CA ARG A 224 -5.09 -6.68 8.95
C ARG A 224 -4.95 -8.06 8.31
N SER A 225 -3.75 -8.39 7.88
CA SER A 225 -3.34 -9.71 7.40
C SER A 225 -2.03 -10.09 8.12
N ASP A 226 -2.13 -10.26 9.42
CA ASP A 226 -1.00 -10.29 10.34
C ASP A 226 -0.82 -11.62 11.09
N GLY A 227 -1.60 -12.64 10.75
CA GLY A 227 -1.52 -13.95 11.40
C GLY A 227 -1.89 -13.93 12.89
N GLY A 228 -2.61 -12.87 13.34
CA GLY A 228 -3.00 -12.71 14.74
C GLY A 228 -1.90 -12.10 15.62
N VAL A 229 -0.96 -11.33 15.05
CA VAL A 229 0.05 -10.57 15.80
C VAL A 229 -0.63 -9.51 16.68
N THR A 230 -1.59 -8.74 16.14
CA THR A 230 -2.29 -7.73 16.91
C THR A 230 -3.28 -8.36 17.89
N ARG A 231 -3.28 -7.88 19.12
CA ARG A 231 -4.11 -8.40 20.23
C ARG A 231 -5.38 -7.59 20.46
N HIS A 232 -5.43 -6.37 19.92
CA HIS A 232 -6.50 -5.45 20.20
C HIS A 232 -7.79 -5.82 19.44
N MET A 233 -8.89 -5.97 20.18
CA MET A 233 -10.25 -6.01 19.61
C MET A 233 -10.85 -4.61 19.65
N LEU A 234 -11.26 -4.06 18.50
CA LEU A 234 -12.12 -2.88 18.50
C LEU A 234 -13.48 -3.26 19.07
N ILE A 235 -13.70 -2.97 20.34
CA ILE A 235 -15.06 -2.92 20.88
C ILE A 235 -15.64 -1.62 20.30
N ASN A 236 -16.55 -1.74 19.35
CA ASN A 236 -17.37 -0.62 18.92
C ASN A 236 -18.25 -0.21 20.09
N LEU A 237 -17.76 0.71 20.92
CA LEU A 237 -18.63 1.52 21.74
C LEU A 237 -19.45 2.33 20.75
N SER A 238 -20.65 1.87 20.47
CA SER A 238 -21.62 2.58 19.63
C SER A 238 -21.67 4.00 20.10
N CYS A 239 -21.11 4.90 19.35
CA CYS A 239 -21.10 6.32 19.64
C CYS A 239 -22.53 6.84 19.50
N LYS A 240 -23.29 6.85 20.58
CA LYS A 240 -24.50 7.68 20.75
C LYS A 240 -24.14 9.17 20.83
N PHE A 241 -23.10 9.61 20.12
CA PHE A 241 -22.62 11.00 20.11
C PHE A 241 -22.60 11.60 18.69
N VAL A 242 -23.68 11.43 17.92
CA VAL A 242 -23.89 12.20 16.69
C VAL A 242 -25.20 12.98 16.77
N SER A 243 -25.49 13.60 17.92
CA SER A 243 -26.68 14.48 18.04
C SER A 243 -26.40 15.81 18.73
N PHE A 244 -25.20 16.34 18.66
CA PHE A 244 -24.97 17.68 19.24
C PHE A 244 -23.86 18.43 18.50
N PHE A 245 -24.04 18.78 17.22
CA PHE A 245 -23.35 19.93 16.60
C PHE A 245 -24.01 20.22 15.26
N ILE A 246 -25.27 20.66 15.31
CA ILE A 246 -25.82 21.56 14.31
C ILE A 246 -26.23 22.82 15.08
N PHE A 247 -25.35 23.79 15.07
CA PHE A 247 -25.63 25.21 15.16
C PHE A 247 -24.57 25.95 14.35
#